data_c585a958caef6b005dc6a15f398babe3
#
_entry.id   c585a958caef6b005dc6a15f398babe3
#
_cell.length_a   1.000
_cell.length_b   1.000
_cell.length_c   1.000
_cell.angle_alpha   90.00
_cell.angle_beta   90.00
_cell.angle_gamma   90.00
#
_symmetry.space_group_name_H-M   'P 1'
#
loop_
_entity.id
_entity.type
_entity.pdbx_description
1 polymer ?
#
loop_
_entity_poly.entity_id
_entity_poly.type
_entity_poly.pdbx_seq_one_letter_code
_entity_poly.pdbx_strand_id
1 'polypeptide(L)'
;MRWLAGLFLVAHGLLHFAIWGPPKPKDVPFDAHHSPVFGDIRAVATILAVLAGGAFVMSGIAYLSGQDWWAPLALVASGVSIVLLLVTFTPWWLFGLAINAVIAVLAWRAVQR
;
A
#
# COMPACT_ATOMS: atom_id res chain seq x y z
N MET A 1 -5.42 -19.02 10.40
CA MET A 1 -5.02 -17.60 10.47
C MET A 1 -4.12 -17.19 9.31
N ARG A 2 -3.37 -18.15 8.79
CA ARG A 2 -2.46 -17.87 7.66
C ARG A 2 -3.16 -17.25 6.45
N TRP A 3 -4.25 -17.83 6.00
CA TRP A 3 -4.95 -17.34 4.82
C TRP A 3 -5.62 -15.99 5.05
N LEU A 4 -5.94 -15.64 6.31
CA LEU A 4 -6.46 -14.30 6.63
C LEU A 4 -5.40 -13.23 6.40
N ALA A 5 -4.15 -13.50 6.74
CA ALA A 5 -3.05 -12.56 6.50
C ALA A 5 -2.83 -12.36 4.99
N GLY A 6 -2.87 -13.44 4.22
CA GLY A 6 -2.75 -13.33 2.76
C GLY A 6 -3.89 -12.57 2.13
N LEU A 7 -5.12 -12.84 2.55
CA LEU A 7 -6.29 -12.10 2.08
C LEU A 7 -6.21 -10.62 2.47
N PHE A 8 -5.70 -10.33 3.66
CA PHE A 8 -5.51 -8.94 4.11
C PHE A 8 -4.52 -8.21 3.20
N LEU A 9 -3.41 -8.86 2.83
CA LEU A 9 -2.43 -8.26 1.92
C LEU A 9 -3.06 -7.96 0.56
N VAL A 10 -3.83 -8.89 0.02
CA VAL A 10 -4.53 -8.70 -1.25
C VAL A 10 -5.52 -7.53 -1.14
N ALA A 11 -6.33 -7.53 -0.09
CA ALA A 11 -7.33 -6.47 0.13
C ALA A 11 -6.66 -5.10 0.29
N HIS A 12 -5.56 -5.05 1.05
CA HIS A 12 -4.80 -3.81 1.25
C HIS A 12 -4.25 -3.29 -0.08
N GLY A 13 -3.73 -4.19 -0.91
CA GLY A 13 -3.28 -3.83 -2.25
C GLY A 13 -4.41 -3.29 -3.13
N LEU A 14 -5.56 -3.94 -3.10
CA LEU A 14 -6.72 -3.51 -3.89
C LEU A 14 -7.22 -2.13 -3.45
N LEU A 15 -7.08 -1.77 -2.17
CA LEU A 15 -7.43 -0.44 -1.70
C LEU A 15 -6.64 0.66 -2.41
N HIS A 16 -5.37 0.39 -2.77
CA HIS A 16 -4.58 1.36 -3.51
C HIS A 16 -5.23 1.70 -4.85
N PHE A 17 -5.73 0.69 -5.56
CA PHE A 17 -6.43 0.92 -6.82
C PHE A 17 -7.76 1.64 -6.61
N ALA A 18 -8.48 1.30 -5.53
CA ALA A 18 -9.76 1.92 -5.22
C ALA A 18 -9.64 3.40 -4.86
N ILE A 19 -8.57 3.76 -4.16
CA ILE A 19 -8.36 5.15 -3.70
C ILE A 19 -7.75 6.02 -4.80
N TRP A 20 -6.73 5.52 -5.49
CA TRP A 20 -5.95 6.33 -6.45
C TRP A 20 -6.35 6.13 -7.90
N GLY A 21 -7.08 5.08 -8.23
CA GLY A 21 -7.54 4.81 -9.59
C GLY A 21 -8.59 5.80 -10.08
N PRO A 22 -9.70 6.01 -9.34
CA PRO A 22 -10.77 6.91 -9.79
C PRO A 22 -10.37 8.37 -9.68
N PRO A 23 -11.05 9.29 -10.40
CA PRO A 23 -10.91 10.71 -10.15
C PRO A 23 -11.38 11.05 -8.74
N LYS A 24 -11.00 12.24 -8.24
CA LYS A 24 -11.34 12.67 -6.88
C LYS A 24 -12.85 12.54 -6.62
N PRO A 25 -13.27 11.72 -5.64
CA PRO A 25 -14.67 11.65 -5.26
C PRO A 25 -15.11 12.93 -4.58
N LYS A 26 -16.34 13.35 -4.84
CA LYS A 26 -16.88 14.60 -4.27
C LYS A 26 -17.19 14.48 -2.78
N ASP A 27 -17.40 13.25 -2.31
CA ASP A 27 -17.92 13.01 -0.95
C ASP A 27 -16.85 12.64 0.07
N VAL A 28 -15.56 12.70 -0.29
CA VAL A 28 -14.48 12.37 0.64
C VAL A 28 -13.73 13.63 1.05
N PRO A 29 -13.24 13.70 2.30
CA PRO A 29 -12.57 14.89 2.82
C PRO A 29 -11.09 14.99 2.43
N PHE A 30 -10.62 14.21 1.46
CA PHE A 30 -9.23 14.23 1.04
C PHE A 30 -9.13 14.15 -0.48
N ASP A 31 -7.98 14.57 -1.01
CA ASP A 31 -7.62 14.43 -2.42
C ASP A 31 -6.36 13.57 -2.51
N ALA A 32 -6.53 12.33 -2.95
CA ALA A 32 -5.43 11.37 -3.03
C ALA A 32 -4.40 11.73 -4.10
N HIS A 33 -4.71 12.64 -5.01
CA HIS A 33 -3.82 13.05 -6.09
C HIS A 33 -3.12 14.38 -5.81
N HIS A 34 -3.30 14.94 -4.61
CA HIS A 34 -2.73 16.23 -4.24
C HIS A 34 -1.67 16.08 -3.17
N SER A 35 -0.51 16.69 -3.41
CA SER A 35 0.56 16.75 -2.42
C SER A 35 0.51 18.10 -1.69
N PRO A 36 0.63 18.12 -0.34
CA PRO A 36 0.73 19.38 0.39
C PRO A 36 2.01 20.15 0.07
N VAL A 37 3.02 19.49 -0.52
CA VAL A 37 4.30 20.12 -0.87
C VAL A 37 4.40 20.38 -2.37
N PHE A 38 3.96 19.44 -3.20
CA PHE A 38 4.18 19.48 -4.65
C PHE A 38 2.93 19.84 -5.47
N GLY A 39 1.77 19.97 -4.83
CA GLY A 39 0.52 20.27 -5.53
C GLY A 39 -0.10 19.05 -6.20
N ASP A 40 -0.61 19.23 -7.41
CA ASP A 40 -1.24 18.13 -8.16
C ASP A 40 -0.16 17.19 -8.70
N ILE A 41 -0.12 15.98 -8.17
CA ILE A 41 0.83 14.95 -8.58
C ILE A 41 0.10 13.68 -9.03
N ARG A 42 -1.04 13.86 -9.72
CA ARG A 42 -1.88 12.73 -10.13
C ARG A 42 -1.10 11.60 -10.80
N ALA A 43 -0.23 11.92 -11.78
CA ALA A 43 0.51 10.89 -12.51
C ALA A 43 1.45 10.13 -11.58
N VAL A 44 2.21 10.85 -10.74
CA VAL A 44 3.14 10.24 -9.79
C VAL A 44 2.39 9.41 -8.76
N ALA A 45 1.31 9.96 -8.19
CA ALA A 45 0.52 9.26 -7.18
C ALA A 45 -0.10 7.99 -7.75
N THR A 46 -0.62 8.05 -8.97
CA THR A 46 -1.22 6.87 -9.62
C THR A 46 -0.17 5.80 -9.89
N ILE A 47 1.02 6.18 -10.36
CA ILE A 47 2.10 5.22 -10.61
C ILE A 47 2.52 4.55 -9.30
N LEU A 48 2.73 5.33 -8.24
CA LEU A 48 3.11 4.78 -6.94
C LEU A 48 2.02 3.86 -6.40
N ALA A 49 0.75 4.22 -6.56
CA ALA A 49 -0.37 3.40 -6.12
C ALA A 49 -0.45 2.08 -6.87
N VAL A 50 -0.24 2.09 -8.18
CA VAL A 50 -0.23 0.87 -8.99
C VAL A 50 0.92 -0.03 -8.58
N LEU A 51 2.11 0.52 -8.37
CA LEU A 51 3.27 -0.26 -7.95
C LEU A 51 3.04 -0.86 -6.55
N ALA A 52 2.60 -0.05 -5.59
CA ALA A 52 2.35 -0.54 -4.23
C ALA A 52 1.19 -1.54 -4.21
N GLY A 53 0.09 -1.21 -4.86
CA GLY A 53 -1.09 -2.09 -4.90
C GLY A 53 -0.80 -3.42 -5.56
N GLY A 54 -0.14 -3.38 -6.72
CA GLY A 54 0.27 -4.60 -7.42
C GLY A 54 1.21 -5.45 -6.60
N ALA A 55 2.20 -4.81 -5.95
CA ALA A 55 3.15 -5.52 -5.11
C ALA A 55 2.47 -6.16 -3.89
N PHE A 56 1.53 -5.46 -3.24
CA PHE A 56 0.78 -6.06 -2.12
C PHE A 56 -0.08 -7.24 -2.57
N VAL A 57 -0.77 -7.12 -3.70
CA VAL A 57 -1.59 -8.20 -4.23
C VAL A 57 -0.71 -9.43 -4.53
N MET A 58 0.41 -9.24 -5.21
CA MET A 58 1.34 -10.33 -5.51
C MET A 58 1.94 -10.93 -4.25
N SER A 59 2.28 -10.09 -3.27
CA SER A 59 2.77 -10.56 -1.98
C SER A 59 1.73 -11.42 -1.26
N GLY A 60 0.46 -11.01 -1.30
CA GLY A 60 -0.62 -11.79 -0.71
C GLY A 60 -0.81 -13.13 -1.40
N ILE A 61 -0.76 -13.15 -2.72
CA ILE A 61 -0.84 -14.39 -3.49
C ILE A 61 0.33 -15.32 -3.14
N ALA A 62 1.54 -14.78 -3.06
CA ALA A 62 2.72 -15.55 -2.69
C ALA A 62 2.58 -16.14 -1.29
N TYR A 63 2.10 -15.34 -0.34
CA TYR A 63 1.86 -15.77 1.02
C TYR A 63 0.87 -16.95 1.06
N LEU A 64 -0.25 -16.81 0.35
CA LEU A 64 -1.28 -17.86 0.28
C LEU A 64 -0.77 -19.13 -0.38
N SER A 65 0.16 -18.98 -1.34
CA SER A 65 0.76 -20.11 -2.06
C SER A 65 1.95 -20.74 -1.32
N GLY A 66 2.32 -20.22 -0.15
CA GLY A 66 3.43 -20.75 0.63
C GLY A 66 4.80 -20.36 0.10
N GLN A 67 4.90 -19.32 -0.74
CA GLN A 67 6.17 -18.87 -1.30
C GLN A 67 6.86 -17.88 -0.38
N ASP A 68 8.17 -18.01 -0.23
CA ASP A 68 8.94 -17.17 0.68
C ASP A 68 9.17 -15.76 0.15
N TRP A 69 9.03 -15.54 -1.15
CA TRP A 69 9.27 -14.22 -1.73
C TRP A 69 8.19 -13.19 -1.38
N TRP A 70 7.11 -13.60 -0.69
CA TRP A 70 6.11 -12.66 -0.23
C TRP A 70 6.70 -11.58 0.67
N ALA A 71 7.66 -11.94 1.52
CA ALA A 71 8.19 -11.04 2.54
C ALA A 71 9.03 -9.90 1.96
N PRO A 72 10.06 -10.16 1.11
CA PRO A 72 10.77 -9.05 0.49
C PRO A 72 9.86 -8.20 -0.41
N LEU A 73 8.90 -8.82 -1.08
CA LEU A 73 7.95 -8.06 -1.89
C LEU A 73 7.04 -7.18 -1.04
N ALA A 74 6.58 -7.68 0.11
CA ALA A 74 5.78 -6.89 1.04
C ALA A 74 6.58 -5.72 1.61
N LEU A 75 7.88 -5.89 1.85
CA LEU A 75 8.75 -4.78 2.26
C LEU A 75 8.81 -3.69 1.20
N VAL A 76 9.01 -4.08 -0.06
CA VAL A 76 9.03 -3.13 -1.18
C VAL A 76 7.68 -2.42 -1.28
N ALA A 77 6.59 -3.18 -1.23
CA ALA A 77 5.24 -2.62 -1.31
C ALA A 77 4.98 -1.62 -0.19
N SER A 78 5.36 -1.98 1.05
CA SER A 78 5.20 -1.09 2.20
C SER A 78 6.00 0.19 2.04
N GLY A 79 7.24 0.08 1.56
CA GLY A 79 8.10 1.25 1.32
C GLY A 79 7.51 2.19 0.29
N VAL A 80 7.07 1.65 -0.85
CA VAL A 80 6.45 2.44 -1.92
C VAL A 80 5.16 3.09 -1.40
N SER A 81 4.34 2.33 -0.68
CA SER A 81 3.09 2.85 -0.12
C SER A 81 3.33 3.95 0.91
N ILE A 82 4.35 3.80 1.76
CA ILE A 82 4.70 4.85 2.74
C ILE A 82 5.11 6.13 2.00
N VAL A 83 5.93 6.03 0.96
CA VAL A 83 6.30 7.20 0.16
C VAL A 83 5.05 7.86 -0.44
N LEU A 84 4.15 7.06 -1.01
CA LEU A 84 2.90 7.57 -1.57
C LEU A 84 2.08 8.32 -0.53
N LEU A 85 1.91 7.73 0.66
CA LEU A 85 1.13 8.34 1.73
C LEU A 85 1.78 9.63 2.23
N LEU A 86 3.11 9.70 2.26
CA LEU A 86 3.82 10.90 2.70
C LEU A 86 3.72 12.01 1.66
N VAL A 87 3.85 11.71 0.36
CA VAL A 87 3.78 12.75 -0.67
C VAL A 87 2.36 13.25 -0.92
N THR A 88 1.35 12.45 -0.62
CA THR A 88 -0.07 12.85 -0.70
C THR A 88 -0.69 13.04 0.67
N PHE A 89 0.12 13.40 1.68
CA PHE A 89 -0.27 13.32 3.08
C PHE A 89 -1.56 14.06 3.40
N THR A 90 -2.38 13.38 4.16
CA THR A 90 -3.56 13.90 4.84
C THR A 90 -3.68 13.14 6.16
N PRO A 91 -4.28 13.73 7.23
CA PRO A 91 -4.47 13.01 8.50
C PRO A 91 -5.19 11.67 8.36
N TRP A 92 -6.00 11.50 7.32
CA TRP A 92 -6.69 10.24 7.05
C TRP A 92 -5.73 9.09 6.76
N TRP A 93 -4.49 9.40 6.30
CA TRP A 93 -3.49 8.38 5.99
C TRP A 93 -2.79 7.80 7.23
N LEU A 94 -3.06 8.32 8.43
CA LEU A 94 -2.43 7.78 9.65
C LEU A 94 -2.72 6.29 9.84
N PHE A 95 -3.95 5.85 9.55
CA PHE A 95 -4.27 4.43 9.60
C PHE A 95 -3.46 3.63 8.58
N GLY A 96 -3.34 4.14 7.35
CA GLY A 96 -2.55 3.48 6.31
C GLY A 96 -1.08 3.38 6.67
N LEU A 97 -0.52 4.45 7.24
CA LEU A 97 0.87 4.45 7.69
C LEU A 97 1.10 3.41 8.79
N ALA A 98 0.16 3.31 9.75
CA ALA A 98 0.25 2.32 10.81
C ALA A 98 0.18 0.89 10.25
N ILE A 99 -0.73 0.64 9.32
CA ILE A 99 -0.89 -0.67 8.68
C ILE A 99 0.39 -1.04 7.91
N ASN A 100 0.93 -0.11 7.13
CA ASN A 100 2.17 -0.34 6.39
C ASN A 100 3.34 -0.64 7.32
N ALA A 101 3.44 0.07 8.44
CA ALA A 101 4.49 -0.17 9.43
C ALA A 101 4.40 -1.58 10.00
N VAL A 102 3.19 -2.04 10.35
CA VAL A 102 2.98 -3.39 10.87
C VAL A 102 3.38 -4.43 9.81
N ILE A 103 2.93 -4.27 8.58
CA ILE A 103 3.28 -5.18 7.49
C ILE A 103 4.80 -5.22 7.32
N ALA A 104 5.44 -4.06 7.30
CA ALA A 104 6.90 -3.97 7.13
C ALA A 104 7.65 -4.69 8.24
N VAL A 105 7.23 -4.53 9.50
CA VAL A 105 7.87 -5.20 10.63
C VAL A 105 7.72 -6.72 10.51
N LEU A 106 6.52 -7.19 10.21
CA LEU A 106 6.26 -8.64 10.09
C LEU A 106 7.03 -9.24 8.90
N ALA A 107 7.07 -8.53 7.77
CA ALA A 107 7.81 -8.96 6.60
C ALA A 107 9.32 -8.97 6.87
N TRP A 108 9.83 -7.96 7.56
CA TRP A 108 11.24 -7.90 7.96
C TRP A 108 11.64 -9.09 8.83
N ARG A 109 10.81 -9.41 9.81
CA ARG A 109 11.04 -10.59 10.65
C ARG A 109 11.05 -11.89 9.86
N ALA A 110 10.17 -12.00 8.87
CA ALA A 110 10.11 -13.16 8.01
C ALA A 110 11.38 -13.29 7.14
N VAL A 111 11.89 -12.18 6.63
CA VAL A 111 13.12 -12.16 5.83
C VAL A 111 14.32 -12.61 6.66
N GLN A 112 14.34 -12.27 7.95
CA GLN A 112 15.44 -12.62 8.85
C GLN A 112 15.45 -14.07 9.32
N ARG A 113 14.38 -14.82 9.09
CA ARG A 113 14.33 -16.25 9.45
C ARG A 113 15.15 -17.10 8.44
#